data_77416fed9afac742a047f14b31c48bdc
#
_entry.id   77416fed9afac742a047f14b31c48bdc
#
_cell.length_a   1.000
_cell.length_b   1.000
_cell.length_c   1.000
_cell.angle_alpha   90.00
_cell.angle_beta   90.00
_cell.angle_gamma   90.00
#
_symmetry.space_group_name_H-M   'P 1'
#
loop_
_entity.id
_entity.type
_entity.pdbx_description
1 polymer ?
#
loop_
_entity_poly.entity_id
_entity_poly.type
_entity_poly.pdbx_seq_one_letter_code
_entity_poly.pdbx_strand_id
1 'polypeptide(L)'
;AREDDKVWLCVCGRANRTSDDSCLRCGRDRAHTVKAYSFAAIDSTLGRKERMLEEQTRETLRRSSEQTVEQMKAVQKKQKKQKKRLRTAILMLALVALLLAAARWGVPYAVSLFAQDKLDRGLAADAKELYALIDRYWPEEFGAKAGMDAAEQKIIDGLMNVGTDAAYEQAALRAAAIGDTAREEKAVIARAELAAANGDTGAAEALLAPLEDSEEAQSALRRLIYDVAKAAKEKLDYPTAIARFDSLGDYEDAAAQKTDSIDLYGRQLMREGKYQAACDQFMQIADTGDAIALIRQCRYALGLEKQQAGDYEEAAALFESLGIYEDAQTRGQICRYTAGTNALSAGELEKAAEQLLAAGDYQD
;
A
#
# COMPACT_ATOMS: atom_id res chain seq x y z
N ALA A 1 -25.26 -3.04 -3.00
CA ALA A 1 -25.61 -1.63 -3.13
C ALA A 1 -26.25 -1.17 -1.84
N ARG A 2 -25.67 -0.22 -1.12
CA ARG A 2 -26.33 0.50 -0.06
C ARG A 2 -27.26 1.51 -0.73
N GLU A 3 -28.52 1.37 -0.54
CA GLU A 3 -29.51 2.39 -0.83
C GLU A 3 -29.56 3.28 0.42
N ASP A 4 -28.86 4.41 0.41
CA ASP A 4 -29.21 5.52 1.29
C ASP A 4 -30.46 6.18 0.70
N ASP A 5 -31.34 6.71 1.54
CA ASP A 5 -32.68 7.25 1.17
C ASP A 5 -32.67 8.32 0.04
N LYS A 6 -31.51 8.66 -0.49
CA LYS A 6 -31.34 9.74 -1.50
C LYS A 6 -30.57 9.35 -2.77
N VAL A 7 -29.79 8.26 -2.77
CA VAL A 7 -28.97 7.85 -3.92
C VAL A 7 -28.90 6.33 -4.07
N TRP A 8 -28.79 5.84 -5.32
CA TRP A 8 -28.48 4.45 -5.64
C TRP A 8 -27.20 4.38 -6.48
N LEU A 9 -26.38 3.38 -6.25
CA LEU A 9 -25.10 3.19 -6.92
C LEU A 9 -25.23 2.19 -8.07
N CYS A 10 -24.91 2.64 -9.29
CA CYS A 10 -24.86 1.77 -10.45
C CYS A 10 -23.55 0.97 -10.49
N VAL A 11 -23.56 -0.20 -11.10
CA VAL A 11 -22.35 -1.03 -11.36
C VAL A 11 -21.24 -0.32 -12.14
N CYS A 12 -21.54 0.75 -12.86
CA CYS A 12 -20.52 1.58 -13.52
C CYS A 12 -19.82 2.56 -12.57
N GLY A 13 -20.12 2.53 -11.26
CA GLY A 13 -19.54 3.40 -10.23
C GLY A 13 -20.21 4.77 -10.11
N ARG A 14 -21.30 5.04 -10.86
CA ARG A 14 -22.03 6.30 -10.77
C ARG A 14 -23.08 6.24 -9.67
N ALA A 15 -23.08 7.22 -8.77
CA ALA A 15 -24.19 7.48 -7.86
C ALA A 15 -25.27 8.28 -8.60
N ASN A 16 -26.50 7.81 -8.53
CA ASN A 16 -27.68 8.41 -9.16
C ASN A 16 -28.69 8.74 -8.06
N ARG A 17 -29.58 9.70 -8.29
CA ARG A 17 -30.64 10.02 -7.32
C ARG A 17 -31.69 8.91 -7.31
N THR A 18 -32.34 8.73 -6.20
CA THR A 18 -33.46 7.75 -6.08
C THR A 18 -34.65 8.07 -7.00
N SER A 19 -34.76 9.33 -7.50
CA SER A 19 -35.72 9.75 -8.52
C SER A 19 -35.39 9.28 -9.94
N ASP A 20 -34.15 8.82 -10.18
CA ASP A 20 -33.70 8.45 -11.52
C ASP A 20 -33.92 6.95 -11.72
N ASP A 21 -34.76 6.58 -12.67
CA ASP A 21 -35.09 5.17 -12.98
C ASP A 21 -33.99 4.47 -13.77
N SER A 22 -33.05 5.24 -14.34
CA SER A 22 -31.89 4.71 -15.09
C SER A 22 -30.63 5.48 -14.74
N CYS A 23 -29.47 4.82 -14.92
CA CYS A 23 -28.18 5.43 -14.65
C CYS A 23 -27.84 6.51 -15.69
N LEU A 24 -27.63 7.74 -15.25
CA LEU A 24 -27.28 8.89 -16.09
C LEU A 24 -25.93 8.75 -16.82
N ARG A 25 -25.12 7.74 -16.48
CA ARG A 25 -23.82 7.51 -17.14
C ARG A 25 -23.87 6.40 -18.19
N CYS A 26 -24.57 5.30 -17.91
CA CYS A 26 -24.55 4.10 -18.77
C CYS A 26 -25.93 3.63 -19.21
N GLY A 27 -27.01 4.34 -18.86
CA GLY A 27 -28.37 4.06 -19.29
C GLY A 27 -29.02 2.81 -18.68
N ARG A 28 -28.34 2.08 -17.78
CA ARG A 28 -28.90 0.87 -17.17
C ARG A 28 -30.02 1.22 -16.20
N ASP A 29 -31.10 0.48 -16.30
CA ASP A 29 -32.25 0.58 -15.44
C ASP A 29 -31.90 0.30 -13.97
N ARG A 30 -32.38 1.14 -13.06
CA ARG A 30 -32.24 1.05 -11.61
C ARG A 30 -32.77 -0.29 -11.09
N ALA A 31 -33.97 -0.67 -11.48
CA ALA A 31 -34.64 -1.87 -10.99
C ALA A 31 -33.82 -3.13 -11.34
N HIS A 32 -33.25 -3.17 -12.54
CA HIS A 32 -32.41 -4.27 -12.98
C HIS A 32 -31.04 -4.28 -12.26
N THR A 33 -30.46 -3.12 -12.05
CA THR A 33 -29.15 -2.97 -11.38
C THR A 33 -29.24 -3.28 -9.89
N VAL A 34 -30.26 -2.78 -9.19
CA VAL A 34 -30.49 -3.05 -7.77
C VAL A 34 -30.84 -4.53 -7.56
N LYS A 35 -31.67 -5.12 -8.44
CA LYS A 35 -32.03 -6.54 -8.35
C LYS A 35 -30.85 -7.47 -8.66
N ALA A 36 -29.98 -7.10 -9.60
CA ALA A 36 -28.82 -7.90 -9.98
C ALA A 36 -27.68 -7.84 -8.93
N TYR A 37 -27.59 -6.72 -8.20
CA TYR A 37 -26.48 -6.46 -7.27
C TYR A 37 -26.94 -6.13 -5.85
N SER A 38 -28.20 -6.44 -5.49
CA SER A 38 -28.60 -6.36 -4.09
C SER A 38 -27.73 -7.31 -3.26
N PHE A 39 -27.37 -6.90 -2.03
CA PHE A 39 -26.56 -7.71 -1.12
C PHE A 39 -27.12 -9.11 -0.98
N ALA A 40 -28.48 -9.24 -0.97
CA ALA A 40 -29.18 -10.51 -0.94
C ALA A 40 -28.98 -11.35 -2.22
N ALA A 41 -28.84 -10.74 -3.40
CA ALA A 41 -28.58 -11.47 -4.65
C ALA A 41 -27.12 -11.93 -4.75
N ILE A 42 -26.18 -11.10 -4.27
CA ILE A 42 -24.76 -11.47 -4.18
C ILE A 42 -24.56 -12.56 -3.14
N ASP A 43 -25.15 -12.42 -1.96
CA ASP A 43 -25.08 -13.39 -0.87
C ASP A 43 -25.75 -14.71 -1.28
N SER A 44 -26.88 -14.68 -1.96
CA SER A 44 -27.56 -15.87 -2.49
C SER A 44 -26.75 -16.57 -3.61
N THR A 45 -26.01 -15.82 -4.42
CA THR A 45 -25.15 -16.41 -5.48
C THR A 45 -23.83 -16.94 -4.93
N LEU A 46 -23.22 -16.25 -3.95
CA LEU A 46 -22.06 -16.71 -3.21
C LEU A 46 -22.41 -17.96 -2.38
N GLY A 47 -23.46 -17.90 -1.57
CA GLY A 47 -23.93 -19.02 -0.78
C GLY A 47 -24.47 -20.19 -1.61
N ARG A 48 -24.84 -19.97 -2.88
CA ARG A 48 -25.17 -21.05 -3.83
C ARG A 48 -23.91 -21.69 -4.39
N LYS A 49 -22.88 -20.88 -4.73
CA LYS A 49 -21.56 -21.39 -5.15
C LYS A 49 -20.83 -22.12 -4.01
N GLU A 50 -20.89 -21.59 -2.81
CA GLU A 50 -20.31 -22.27 -1.62
C GLU A 50 -21.03 -23.59 -1.35
N ARG A 51 -22.37 -23.60 -1.37
CA ARG A 51 -23.15 -24.86 -1.21
C ARG A 51 -22.87 -25.86 -2.32
N MET A 52 -22.75 -25.43 -3.57
CA MET A 52 -22.38 -26.33 -4.68
C MET A 52 -20.94 -26.86 -4.54
N LEU A 53 -20.00 -26.03 -4.05
CA LEU A 53 -18.63 -26.45 -3.78
C LEU A 53 -18.57 -27.39 -2.56
N GLU A 54 -19.33 -27.10 -1.50
CA GLU A 54 -19.49 -28.00 -0.35
C GLU A 54 -20.17 -29.30 -0.73
N GLU A 55 -21.19 -29.26 -1.60
CA GLU A 55 -21.88 -30.44 -2.10
C GLU A 55 -20.97 -31.30 -2.99
N GLN A 56 -20.19 -30.65 -3.90
CA GLN A 56 -19.16 -31.35 -4.70
C GLN A 56 -18.05 -31.93 -3.82
N THR A 57 -17.62 -31.20 -2.78
CA THR A 57 -16.60 -31.70 -1.83
C THR A 57 -17.18 -32.82 -0.96
N ARG A 58 -18.43 -32.71 -0.53
CA ARG A 58 -19.14 -33.80 0.17
C ARG A 58 -19.35 -35.03 -0.73
N GLU A 59 -19.74 -34.83 -1.99
CA GLU A 59 -19.89 -35.95 -2.93
C GLU A 59 -18.55 -36.62 -3.27
N THR A 60 -17.48 -35.85 -3.47
CA THR A 60 -16.13 -36.42 -3.67
C THR A 60 -15.61 -37.14 -2.43
N LEU A 61 -15.81 -36.58 -1.24
CA LEU A 61 -15.51 -37.24 0.04
C LEU A 61 -16.37 -38.48 0.28
N ARG A 62 -17.66 -38.41 -0.08
CA ARG A 62 -18.57 -39.55 0.03
C ARG A 62 -18.19 -40.66 -0.94
N ARG A 63 -17.88 -40.34 -2.22
CA ARG A 63 -17.41 -41.32 -3.23
C ARG A 63 -16.06 -41.92 -2.83
N SER A 64 -15.14 -41.14 -2.28
CA SER A 64 -13.86 -41.64 -1.77
C SER A 64 -14.07 -42.52 -0.50
N SER A 65 -15.00 -42.13 0.39
CA SER A 65 -15.32 -42.93 1.57
C SER A 65 -16.11 -44.21 1.20
N GLU A 66 -17.00 -44.16 0.20
CA GLU A 66 -17.69 -45.35 -0.31
C GLU A 66 -16.74 -46.31 -1.01
N GLN A 67 -15.77 -45.81 -1.80
CA GLN A 67 -14.71 -46.60 -2.43
C GLN A 67 -13.76 -47.23 -1.38
N THR A 68 -13.40 -46.47 -0.33
CA THR A 68 -12.59 -47.01 0.76
C THR A 68 -13.39 -48.03 1.60
N VAL A 69 -14.70 -47.81 1.82
CA VAL A 69 -15.58 -48.76 2.49
C VAL A 69 -15.80 -50.03 1.65
N GLU A 70 -15.97 -49.93 0.31
CA GLU A 70 -16.03 -51.11 -0.57
C GLU A 70 -14.69 -51.86 -0.63
N GLN A 71 -13.55 -51.14 -0.68
CA GLN A 71 -12.23 -51.75 -0.60
C GLN A 71 -12.03 -52.42 0.77
N MET A 72 -12.45 -51.78 1.86
CA MET A 72 -12.42 -52.39 3.21
C MET A 72 -13.34 -53.60 3.32
N LYS A 73 -14.55 -53.56 2.75
CA LYS A 73 -15.45 -54.72 2.67
C LYS A 73 -14.85 -55.84 1.81
N ALA A 74 -14.16 -55.49 0.70
CA ALA A 74 -13.45 -56.47 -0.12
C ALA A 74 -12.26 -57.08 0.64
N VAL A 75 -11.51 -56.25 1.38
CA VAL A 75 -10.41 -56.72 2.26
C VAL A 75 -10.96 -57.60 3.41
N GLN A 76 -12.06 -57.18 4.05
CA GLN A 76 -12.71 -57.98 5.12
C GLN A 76 -13.28 -59.29 4.58
N LYS A 77 -13.81 -59.30 3.36
CA LYS A 77 -14.32 -60.54 2.72
C LYS A 77 -13.18 -61.51 2.35
N LYS A 78 -12.02 -60.96 1.95
CA LYS A 78 -10.78 -61.76 1.75
C LYS A 78 -10.23 -62.28 3.08
N GLN A 79 -10.25 -61.51 4.15
CA GLN A 79 -9.82 -61.94 5.49
C GLN A 79 -10.72 -63.02 6.09
N LYS A 80 -12.05 -62.98 5.87
CA LYS A 80 -12.94 -64.07 6.31
C LYS A 80 -12.69 -65.38 5.60
N LYS A 81 -12.26 -65.38 4.32
CA LYS A 81 -11.86 -66.59 3.59
C LYS A 81 -10.51 -67.15 4.07
N GLN A 82 -9.61 -66.29 4.53
CA GLN A 82 -8.31 -66.72 5.07
C GLN A 82 -8.35 -67.23 6.47
N LYS A 83 -9.36 -66.90 7.32
CA LYS A 83 -9.51 -67.42 8.67
C LYS A 83 -9.74 -68.97 8.73
N LYS A 84 -10.16 -69.56 7.63
CA LYS A 84 -10.33 -71.05 7.54
C LYS A 84 -9.01 -71.82 7.32
N ARG A 85 -7.92 -71.13 6.93
CA ARG A 85 -6.60 -71.77 6.71
C ARG A 85 -5.62 -71.50 7.86
N LEU A 86 -6.15 -71.02 9.02
CA LEU A 86 -5.31 -70.49 10.09
C LEU A 86 -4.69 -71.46 11.05
N ARG A 87 -4.90 -72.82 10.92
CA ARG A 87 -4.22 -73.77 11.77
C ARG A 87 -2.79 -74.11 11.34
N THR A 88 -2.45 -73.91 10.09
CA THR A 88 -1.07 -74.01 9.56
C THR A 88 -0.27 -72.69 9.67
N ALA A 89 -0.89 -71.61 10.13
CA ALA A 89 -0.33 -70.27 10.05
C ALA A 89 0.31 -69.74 11.36
N ILE A 90 0.37 -70.56 12.44
CA ILE A 90 1.09 -70.16 13.66
C ILE A 90 2.60 -70.08 13.40
N LEU A 91 3.13 -70.93 12.51
CA LEU A 91 4.52 -70.86 12.06
C LEU A 91 4.72 -69.69 11.05
N MET A 92 3.66 -69.33 10.31
CA MET A 92 3.68 -68.09 9.39
C MET A 92 3.47 -66.82 10.19
N LEU A 93 2.83 -66.83 11.37
CA LEU A 93 2.64 -65.66 12.22
C LEU A 93 3.96 -65.14 12.79
N ALA A 94 4.90 -66.03 13.11
CA ALA A 94 6.24 -65.58 13.51
C ALA A 94 7.02 -64.96 12.34
N LEU A 95 6.84 -65.51 11.12
CA LEU A 95 7.39 -64.94 9.88
C LEU A 95 6.68 -63.68 9.48
N VAL A 96 5.35 -63.59 9.69
CA VAL A 96 4.55 -62.38 9.44
C VAL A 96 4.85 -61.33 10.50
N ALA A 97 5.14 -61.69 11.75
CA ALA A 97 5.61 -60.73 12.75
C ALA A 97 6.98 -60.12 12.41
N LEU A 98 7.87 -60.94 11.82
CA LEU A 98 9.15 -60.48 11.27
C LEU A 98 8.97 -59.61 10.03
N LEU A 99 7.99 -59.93 9.18
CA LEU A 99 7.59 -59.13 8.02
C LEU A 99 6.84 -57.86 8.42
N LEU A 100 6.06 -57.89 9.51
CA LEU A 100 5.42 -56.69 10.08
C LEU A 100 6.43 -55.76 10.75
N ALA A 101 7.49 -56.32 11.36
CA ALA A 101 8.61 -55.53 11.84
C ALA A 101 9.37 -54.86 10.68
N ALA A 102 9.52 -55.61 9.57
CA ALA A 102 10.06 -55.03 8.32
C ALA A 102 9.03 -54.06 7.63
N ALA A 103 7.73 -54.32 7.76
CA ALA A 103 6.66 -53.47 7.25
C ALA A 103 6.48 -52.17 8.04
N ARG A 104 7.05 -52.07 9.24
CA ARG A 104 7.10 -50.81 10.00
C ARG A 104 7.75 -49.67 9.21
N TRP A 105 8.67 -49.98 8.32
CA TRP A 105 9.33 -49.02 7.45
C TRP A 105 8.60 -48.82 6.12
N GLY A 106 7.87 -49.84 5.64
CA GLY A 106 7.20 -49.80 4.35
C GLY A 106 5.93 -48.92 4.32
N VAL A 107 5.14 -48.97 5.39
CA VAL A 107 3.88 -48.21 5.44
C VAL A 107 4.10 -46.70 5.46
N PRO A 108 4.93 -46.14 6.37
CA PRO A 108 5.19 -44.69 6.35
C PRO A 108 5.90 -44.24 5.09
N TYR A 109 6.78 -45.07 4.55
CA TYR A 109 7.41 -44.80 3.26
C TYR A 109 6.40 -44.75 2.09
N ALA A 110 5.46 -45.68 2.04
CA ALA A 110 4.39 -45.69 1.04
C ALA A 110 3.47 -44.47 1.19
N VAL A 111 3.14 -44.12 2.42
CA VAL A 111 2.34 -42.90 2.70
C VAL A 111 3.12 -41.65 2.33
N SER A 112 4.42 -41.59 2.58
CA SER A 112 5.25 -40.43 2.16
C SER A 112 5.34 -40.29 0.64
N LEU A 113 5.45 -41.39 -0.10
CA LEU A 113 5.39 -41.38 -1.56
C LEU A 113 4.03 -40.93 -2.07
N PHE A 114 2.95 -41.34 -1.42
CA PHE A 114 1.60 -40.93 -1.77
C PHE A 114 1.35 -39.45 -1.45
N ALA A 115 1.88 -38.97 -0.33
CA ALA A 115 1.87 -37.57 0.04
C ALA A 115 2.66 -36.72 -0.97
N GLN A 116 3.82 -37.22 -1.41
CA GLN A 116 4.63 -36.55 -2.44
C GLN A 116 3.89 -36.48 -3.80
N ASP A 117 3.25 -37.58 -4.24
CA ASP A 117 2.43 -37.60 -5.46
C ASP A 117 1.26 -36.59 -5.39
N LYS A 118 0.60 -36.48 -4.22
CA LYS A 118 -0.42 -35.46 -3.97
C LYS A 118 0.14 -34.05 -4.08
N LEU A 119 1.31 -33.82 -3.50
CA LEU A 119 2.01 -32.55 -3.54
C LEU A 119 2.37 -32.15 -4.98
N ASP A 120 2.84 -33.11 -5.76
CA ASP A 120 3.23 -32.91 -7.18
C ASP A 120 2.01 -32.61 -8.07
N ARG A 121 0.85 -33.13 -7.71
CA ARG A 121 -0.44 -32.85 -8.36
C ARG A 121 -1.10 -31.55 -7.92
N GLY A 122 -0.47 -30.78 -7.01
CA GLY A 122 -1.01 -29.52 -6.52
C GLY A 122 -2.06 -29.67 -5.41
N LEU A 123 -2.27 -30.87 -4.86
CA LEU A 123 -3.17 -31.16 -3.76
C LEU A 123 -2.44 -30.96 -2.42
N ALA A 124 -1.93 -29.76 -2.19
CA ALA A 124 -1.02 -29.46 -1.08
C ALA A 124 -1.67 -29.65 0.30
N ALA A 125 -2.95 -29.31 0.44
CA ALA A 125 -3.68 -29.52 1.70
C ALA A 125 -3.78 -30.99 2.05
N ASP A 126 -4.16 -31.85 1.08
CA ASP A 126 -4.22 -33.30 1.28
C ASP A 126 -2.83 -33.90 1.62
N ALA A 127 -1.79 -33.39 0.93
CA ALA A 127 -0.41 -33.81 1.18
C ALA A 127 0.03 -33.47 2.59
N LYS A 128 -0.28 -32.27 3.09
CA LYS A 128 0.02 -31.82 4.43
C LYS A 128 -0.63 -32.73 5.50
N GLU A 129 -1.90 -33.08 5.29
CA GLU A 129 -2.59 -34.01 6.21
C GLU A 129 -1.91 -35.40 6.29
N LEU A 130 -1.45 -35.91 5.14
CA LEU A 130 -0.72 -37.16 5.08
C LEU A 130 0.65 -37.10 5.77
N TYR A 131 1.39 -36.01 5.56
CA TYR A 131 2.66 -35.80 6.26
C TYR A 131 2.45 -35.58 7.76
N ALA A 132 1.41 -34.89 8.19
CA ALA A 132 1.04 -34.76 9.60
C ALA A 132 0.65 -36.07 10.24
N LEU A 133 0.01 -36.97 9.46
CA LEU A 133 -0.25 -38.35 9.92
C LEU A 133 1.06 -39.10 10.14
N ILE A 134 2.04 -38.98 9.24
CA ILE A 134 3.35 -39.61 9.41
C ILE A 134 4.04 -39.08 10.67
N ASP A 135 4.12 -37.76 10.83
CA ASP A 135 4.77 -37.08 11.96
C ASP A 135 4.14 -37.50 13.31
N ARG A 136 2.81 -37.68 13.33
CA ARG A 136 2.07 -38.10 14.51
C ARG A 136 2.42 -39.52 14.99
N TYR A 137 2.67 -40.46 14.05
CA TYR A 137 2.92 -41.83 14.38
C TYR A 137 4.39 -42.27 14.28
N TRP A 138 5.19 -41.50 13.52
CA TRP A 138 6.63 -41.69 13.32
C TRP A 138 7.35 -40.35 13.36
N PRO A 139 7.38 -39.66 14.54
CA PRO A 139 7.98 -38.36 14.68
C PRO A 139 9.45 -38.36 14.23
N GLU A 140 9.84 -37.32 13.52
CA GLU A 140 11.20 -37.12 12.98
C GLU A 140 11.67 -38.11 11.90
N GLU A 141 10.82 -39.07 11.51
CA GLU A 141 11.14 -40.05 10.49
C GLU A 141 10.51 -39.66 9.13
N PHE A 142 11.02 -40.28 8.05
CA PHE A 142 10.48 -40.15 6.66
C PHE A 142 10.30 -38.75 6.11
N GLY A 143 11.01 -37.73 6.64
CA GLY A 143 10.94 -36.36 6.15
C GLY A 143 9.58 -35.70 6.31
N ALA A 144 8.75 -36.19 7.24
CA ALA A 144 7.38 -35.69 7.42
C ALA A 144 7.31 -34.20 7.68
N LYS A 145 8.20 -33.65 8.53
CA LYS A 145 8.26 -32.22 8.82
C LYS A 145 8.60 -31.42 7.57
N ALA A 146 9.63 -31.80 6.84
CA ALA A 146 10.01 -31.14 5.58
C ALA A 146 8.90 -31.25 4.53
N GLY A 147 8.17 -32.36 4.49
CA GLY A 147 7.01 -32.55 3.63
C GLY A 147 5.82 -31.64 4.00
N MET A 148 5.57 -31.44 5.30
CA MET A 148 4.55 -30.50 5.78
C MET A 148 4.93 -29.06 5.41
N ASP A 149 6.20 -28.68 5.60
CA ASP A 149 6.69 -27.35 5.25
C ASP A 149 6.59 -27.11 3.74
N ALA A 150 6.97 -28.08 2.92
CA ALA A 150 6.84 -28.01 1.47
C ALA A 150 5.37 -27.92 1.01
N ALA A 151 4.46 -28.62 1.67
CA ALA A 151 3.03 -28.54 1.41
C ALA A 151 2.47 -27.16 1.80
N GLU A 152 2.88 -26.64 2.96
CA GLU A 152 2.48 -25.29 3.40
C GLU A 152 3.00 -24.21 2.45
N GLN A 153 4.24 -24.33 1.99
CA GLN A 153 4.80 -23.42 0.98
C GLN A 153 3.97 -23.39 -0.31
N LYS A 154 3.54 -24.54 -0.80
CA LYS A 154 2.65 -24.61 -1.97
C LYS A 154 1.25 -24.04 -1.72
N ILE A 155 0.72 -24.15 -0.50
CA ILE A 155 -0.54 -23.51 -0.11
C ILE A 155 -0.36 -21.99 -0.12
N ILE A 156 0.74 -21.49 0.43
CA ILE A 156 1.09 -20.07 0.43
C ILE A 156 1.21 -19.56 -1.02
N ASP A 157 1.96 -20.26 -1.86
CA ASP A 157 2.11 -19.90 -3.29
C ASP A 157 0.75 -19.91 -4.02
N GLY A 158 -0.14 -20.83 -3.66
CA GLY A 158 -1.53 -20.87 -4.16
C GLY A 158 -2.34 -19.63 -3.74
N LEU A 159 -2.21 -19.21 -2.48
CA LEU A 159 -2.86 -18.00 -1.96
C LEU A 159 -2.32 -16.75 -2.66
N MET A 160 -1.01 -16.68 -2.90
CA MET A 160 -0.39 -15.58 -3.65
C MET A 160 -0.97 -15.43 -5.06
N ASN A 161 -1.31 -16.53 -5.72
CA ASN A 161 -1.90 -16.51 -7.06
C ASN A 161 -3.38 -16.07 -7.09
N VAL A 162 -4.07 -16.03 -5.95
CA VAL A 162 -5.46 -15.54 -5.85
C VAL A 162 -5.54 -14.03 -6.07
N GLY A 163 -4.53 -13.27 -5.64
CA GLY A 163 -4.43 -11.84 -5.94
C GLY A 163 -5.41 -10.96 -5.16
N THR A 164 -5.89 -11.38 -4.01
CA THR A 164 -6.78 -10.59 -3.15
C THR A 164 -6.11 -10.21 -1.83
N ASP A 165 -6.54 -9.10 -1.20
CA ASP A 165 -6.02 -8.65 0.09
C ASP A 165 -6.08 -9.77 1.15
N ALA A 166 -7.24 -10.40 1.29
CA ALA A 166 -7.42 -11.49 2.25
C ALA A 166 -6.52 -12.71 1.96
N ALA A 167 -6.26 -13.02 0.69
CA ALA A 167 -5.38 -14.12 0.32
C ALA A 167 -3.91 -13.79 0.63
N TYR A 168 -3.47 -12.57 0.36
CA TYR A 168 -2.12 -12.11 0.72
C TYR A 168 -1.92 -12.07 2.23
N GLU A 169 -2.92 -11.59 2.99
CA GLU A 169 -2.87 -11.61 4.46
C GLU A 169 -2.73 -13.04 4.99
N GLN A 170 -3.53 -13.97 4.47
CA GLN A 170 -3.43 -15.37 4.86
C GLN A 170 -2.10 -16.01 4.46
N ALA A 171 -1.55 -15.65 3.30
CA ALA A 171 -0.25 -16.10 2.86
C ALA A 171 0.85 -15.62 3.83
N ALA A 172 0.85 -14.35 4.22
CA ALA A 172 1.80 -13.80 5.18
C ALA A 172 1.71 -14.49 6.55
N LEU A 173 0.50 -14.62 7.11
CA LEU A 173 0.28 -15.29 8.39
C LEU A 173 0.76 -16.75 8.39
N ARG A 174 0.54 -17.47 7.29
CA ARG A 174 1.00 -18.86 7.14
C ARG A 174 2.51 -18.95 7.00
N ALA A 175 3.11 -18.06 6.23
CA ALA A 175 4.56 -17.99 6.05
C ALA A 175 5.26 -17.68 7.39
N ALA A 176 4.75 -16.73 8.15
CA ALA A 176 5.21 -16.42 9.51
C ALA A 176 5.12 -17.64 10.45
N ALA A 177 4.03 -18.40 10.37
CA ALA A 177 3.82 -19.58 11.22
C ALA A 177 4.84 -20.71 10.98
N ILE A 178 5.39 -20.82 9.77
CA ILE A 178 6.48 -21.79 9.44
C ILE A 178 7.87 -21.16 9.47
N GLY A 179 8.00 -19.85 9.79
CA GLY A 179 9.26 -19.13 9.81
C GLY A 179 9.85 -18.86 8.42
N ASP A 180 9.02 -18.86 7.37
CA ASP A 180 9.42 -18.53 6.00
C ASP A 180 9.32 -17.02 5.77
N THR A 181 10.31 -16.30 6.29
CA THR A 181 10.36 -14.84 6.24
C THR A 181 10.34 -14.30 4.80
N ALA A 182 10.95 -15.00 3.85
CA ALA A 182 10.98 -14.57 2.45
C ALA A 182 9.57 -14.59 1.81
N ARG A 183 8.76 -15.62 2.10
CA ARG A 183 7.38 -15.67 1.61
C ARG A 183 6.46 -14.72 2.37
N GLU A 184 6.69 -14.54 3.67
CA GLU A 184 5.99 -13.55 4.49
C GLU A 184 6.17 -12.15 3.90
N GLU A 185 7.41 -11.71 3.71
CA GLU A 185 7.74 -10.41 3.12
C GLU A 185 7.10 -10.23 1.74
N LYS A 186 7.25 -11.23 0.87
CA LYS A 186 6.65 -11.19 -0.47
C LYS A 186 5.14 -11.03 -0.44
N ALA A 187 4.46 -11.68 0.50
CA ALA A 187 3.01 -11.57 0.65
C ALA A 187 2.61 -10.17 1.17
N VAL A 188 3.38 -9.62 2.11
CA VAL A 188 3.15 -8.26 2.62
C VAL A 188 3.38 -7.22 1.53
N ILE A 189 4.45 -7.36 0.73
CA ILE A 189 4.75 -6.47 -0.41
C ILE A 189 3.61 -6.53 -1.43
N ALA A 190 3.16 -7.72 -1.83
CA ALA A 190 2.06 -7.88 -2.78
C ALA A 190 0.74 -7.28 -2.26
N ARG A 191 0.49 -7.41 -0.95
CA ARG A 191 -0.66 -6.77 -0.28
C ARG A 191 -0.56 -5.25 -0.34
N ALA A 192 0.62 -4.70 -0.08
CA ALA A 192 0.86 -3.26 -0.15
C ALA A 192 0.70 -2.72 -1.58
N GLU A 193 1.23 -3.42 -2.58
CA GLU A 193 1.05 -3.06 -3.99
C GLU A 193 -0.44 -3.07 -4.40
N LEU A 194 -1.21 -4.05 -3.93
CA LEU A 194 -2.65 -4.09 -4.16
C LEU A 194 -3.38 -2.93 -3.50
N ALA A 195 -3.02 -2.57 -2.25
CA ALA A 195 -3.59 -1.43 -1.55
C ALA A 195 -3.28 -0.12 -2.30
N ALA A 196 -2.03 0.06 -2.75
CA ALA A 196 -1.62 1.20 -3.56
C ALA A 196 -2.40 1.28 -4.89
N ALA A 197 -2.56 0.16 -5.59
CA ALA A 197 -3.34 0.08 -6.83
C ALA A 197 -4.82 0.44 -6.63
N ASN A 198 -5.37 0.17 -5.46
CA ASN A 198 -6.72 0.56 -5.05
C ASN A 198 -6.83 2.00 -4.55
N GLY A 199 -5.71 2.73 -4.50
CA GLY A 199 -5.65 4.13 -4.05
C GLY A 199 -5.46 4.31 -2.54
N ASP A 200 -5.33 3.24 -1.77
CA ASP A 200 -5.04 3.28 -0.33
C ASP A 200 -3.53 3.26 -0.08
N THR A 201 -2.91 4.39 -0.40
CA THR A 201 -1.46 4.57 -0.24
C THR A 201 -1.02 4.57 1.22
N GLY A 202 -1.91 5.01 2.14
CA GLY A 202 -1.64 5.00 3.58
C GLY A 202 -1.53 3.57 4.13
N ALA A 203 -2.45 2.69 3.74
CA ALA A 203 -2.38 1.28 4.11
C ALA A 203 -1.13 0.60 3.51
N ALA A 204 -0.79 0.93 2.26
CA ALA A 204 0.40 0.40 1.61
C ALA A 204 1.70 0.80 2.34
N GLU A 205 1.85 2.07 2.72
CA GLU A 205 2.98 2.55 3.51
C GLU A 205 3.05 1.84 4.87
N ALA A 206 1.92 1.71 5.58
CA ALA A 206 1.86 1.06 6.88
C ALA A 206 2.26 -0.43 6.84
N LEU A 207 2.00 -1.11 5.72
CA LEU A 207 2.39 -2.51 5.51
C LEU A 207 3.90 -2.65 5.25
N LEU A 208 4.51 -1.72 4.53
CA LEU A 208 5.92 -1.80 4.13
C LEU A 208 6.88 -1.23 5.20
N ALA A 209 6.45 -0.22 5.95
CA ALA A 209 7.29 0.46 6.93
C ALA A 209 7.96 -0.45 7.98
N PRO A 210 7.29 -1.50 8.51
CA PRO A 210 7.91 -2.41 9.47
C PRO A 210 9.01 -3.31 8.91
N LEU A 211 9.12 -3.44 7.58
CA LEU A 211 10.09 -4.30 6.90
C LEU A 211 11.41 -3.55 6.60
N GLU A 212 12.00 -2.96 7.64
CA GLU A 212 13.20 -2.10 7.51
C GLU A 212 14.41 -2.86 6.98
N ASP A 213 14.55 -4.13 7.33
CA ASP A 213 15.68 -4.99 6.93
C ASP A 213 15.51 -5.60 5.53
N SER A 214 14.33 -5.49 4.91
CA SER A 214 14.05 -6.02 3.58
C SER A 214 14.34 -5.00 2.49
N GLU A 215 15.37 -5.26 1.68
CA GLU A 215 15.73 -4.40 0.54
C GLU A 215 14.59 -4.32 -0.49
N GLU A 216 13.87 -5.41 -0.72
CA GLU A 216 12.72 -5.48 -1.63
C GLU A 216 11.56 -4.62 -1.12
N ALA A 217 11.21 -4.73 0.18
CA ALA A 217 10.17 -3.92 0.79
C ALA A 217 10.52 -2.43 0.82
N GLN A 218 11.78 -2.10 1.14
CA GLN A 218 12.25 -0.71 1.12
C GLN A 218 12.28 -0.12 -0.29
N SER A 219 12.57 -0.94 -1.30
CA SER A 219 12.47 -0.53 -2.71
C SER A 219 11.02 -0.26 -3.11
N ALA A 220 10.09 -1.15 -2.73
CA ALA A 220 8.66 -0.97 -2.97
C ALA A 220 8.11 0.27 -2.25
N LEU A 221 8.53 0.52 -1.01
CA LEU A 221 8.15 1.69 -0.22
C LEU A 221 8.63 2.99 -0.88
N ARG A 222 9.90 3.05 -1.29
CA ARG A 222 10.45 4.24 -1.99
C ARG A 222 9.71 4.53 -3.28
N ARG A 223 9.42 3.49 -4.08
CA ARG A 223 8.63 3.61 -5.30
C ARG A 223 7.23 4.13 -5.00
N LEU A 224 6.56 3.59 -4.00
CA LEU A 224 5.23 4.04 -3.58
C LEU A 224 5.25 5.52 -3.18
N ILE A 225 6.19 5.94 -2.32
CA ILE A 225 6.33 7.33 -1.88
C ILE A 225 6.57 8.25 -3.08
N TYR A 226 7.38 7.80 -4.04
CA TYR A 226 7.65 8.55 -5.26
C TYR A 226 6.40 8.74 -6.13
N ASP A 227 5.61 7.69 -6.32
CA ASP A 227 4.36 7.75 -7.08
C ASP A 227 3.32 8.65 -6.39
N VAL A 228 3.23 8.58 -5.05
CA VAL A 228 2.39 9.47 -4.24
C VAL A 228 2.83 10.93 -4.38
N ALA A 229 4.14 11.20 -4.34
CA ALA A 229 4.68 12.53 -4.51
C ALA A 229 4.34 13.12 -5.89
N LYS A 230 4.48 12.32 -6.95
CA LYS A 230 4.09 12.72 -8.32
C LYS A 230 2.60 13.02 -8.41
N ALA A 231 1.77 12.16 -7.86
CA ALA A 231 0.32 12.35 -7.85
C ALA A 231 -0.09 13.61 -7.07
N ALA A 232 0.57 13.92 -5.96
CA ALA A 232 0.37 15.15 -5.20
C ALA A 232 0.74 16.39 -6.04
N LYS A 233 1.89 16.35 -6.73
CA LYS A 233 2.35 17.42 -7.63
C LYS A 233 1.33 17.67 -8.77
N GLU A 234 0.82 16.61 -9.40
CA GLU A 234 -0.20 16.70 -10.45
C GLU A 234 -1.51 17.34 -9.96
N LYS A 235 -1.85 17.09 -8.68
CA LYS A 235 -3.00 17.72 -8.01
C LYS A 235 -2.73 19.12 -7.49
N LEU A 236 -1.56 19.67 -7.74
CA LEU A 236 -1.09 20.97 -7.26
C LEU A 236 -0.96 21.04 -5.72
N ASP A 237 -0.90 19.90 -5.06
CA ASP A 237 -0.58 19.79 -3.64
C ASP A 237 0.95 19.76 -3.47
N TYR A 238 1.56 20.91 -3.74
CA TYR A 238 3.01 21.04 -3.68
C TYR A 238 3.61 20.80 -2.30
N PRO A 239 3.01 21.25 -1.18
CA PRO A 239 3.56 20.95 0.14
C PRO A 239 3.72 19.45 0.41
N THR A 240 2.71 18.66 0.07
CA THR A 240 2.78 17.19 0.18
C THR A 240 3.82 16.61 -0.77
N ALA A 241 3.86 17.07 -2.03
CA ALA A 241 4.85 16.60 -3.00
C ALA A 241 6.29 16.88 -2.53
N ILE A 242 6.57 18.09 -2.06
CA ILE A 242 7.89 18.50 -1.55
C ILE A 242 8.31 17.61 -0.38
N ALA A 243 7.43 17.43 0.62
CA ALA A 243 7.73 16.61 1.78
C ALA A 243 8.03 15.14 1.42
N ARG A 244 7.27 14.58 0.49
CA ARG A 244 7.44 13.20 0.03
C ARG A 244 8.72 13.03 -0.80
N PHE A 245 9.01 13.92 -1.74
CA PHE A 245 10.27 13.89 -2.49
C PHE A 245 11.48 14.11 -1.57
N ASP A 246 11.37 14.96 -0.55
CA ASP A 246 12.44 15.17 0.44
C ASP A 246 12.77 13.89 1.22
N SER A 247 11.76 13.12 1.60
CA SER A 247 11.95 11.86 2.32
C SER A 247 12.65 10.76 1.49
N LEU A 248 12.69 10.91 0.17
CA LEU A 248 13.31 9.95 -0.75
C LEU A 248 14.82 10.17 -0.97
N GLY A 249 15.34 11.37 -0.66
CA GLY A 249 16.75 11.69 -0.85
C GLY A 249 17.20 11.51 -2.31
N ASP A 250 18.16 10.63 -2.51
CA ASP A 250 18.78 10.39 -3.84
C ASP A 250 18.02 9.33 -4.67
N TYR A 251 16.79 9.01 -4.33
CA TYR A 251 16.01 8.02 -5.09
C TYR A 251 15.58 8.60 -6.43
N GLU A 252 15.99 7.95 -7.54
CA GLU A 252 15.72 8.39 -8.92
C GLU A 252 15.99 9.89 -9.13
N ASP A 253 15.00 10.65 -9.57
CA ASP A 253 15.08 12.11 -9.77
C ASP A 253 14.34 12.89 -8.66
N ALA A 254 14.08 12.29 -7.50
CA ALA A 254 13.31 12.89 -6.41
C ALA A 254 13.83 14.25 -6.00
N ALA A 255 15.15 14.44 -5.92
CA ALA A 255 15.76 15.73 -5.61
C ALA A 255 15.42 16.81 -6.67
N ALA A 256 15.43 16.44 -7.96
CA ALA A 256 15.04 17.35 -9.04
C ALA A 256 13.54 17.64 -9.01
N GLN A 257 12.70 16.64 -8.77
CA GLN A 257 11.25 16.79 -8.62
C GLN A 257 10.88 17.66 -7.41
N LYS A 258 11.60 17.53 -6.30
CA LYS A 258 11.47 18.40 -5.14
C LYS A 258 11.73 19.86 -5.52
N THR A 259 12.87 20.11 -6.17
CA THR A 259 13.26 21.45 -6.61
C THR A 259 12.22 22.06 -7.55
N ASP A 260 11.74 21.31 -8.53
CA ASP A 260 10.69 21.75 -9.45
C ASP A 260 9.35 21.99 -8.71
N SER A 261 9.02 21.16 -7.73
CA SER A 261 7.81 21.36 -6.90
C SER A 261 7.89 22.64 -6.05
N ILE A 262 9.08 22.95 -5.51
CA ILE A 262 9.33 24.20 -4.76
C ILE A 262 9.18 25.41 -5.69
N ASP A 263 9.73 25.36 -6.91
CA ASP A 263 9.58 26.44 -7.88
C ASP A 263 8.11 26.67 -8.24
N LEU A 264 7.39 25.61 -8.58
CA LEU A 264 5.96 25.67 -8.91
C LEU A 264 5.12 26.22 -7.74
N TYR A 265 5.42 25.80 -6.51
CA TYR A 265 4.76 26.28 -5.30
C TYR A 265 5.03 27.77 -5.06
N GLY A 266 6.28 28.18 -5.17
CA GLY A 266 6.66 29.58 -5.06
C GLY A 266 5.92 30.46 -6.09
N ARG A 267 5.86 30.01 -7.35
CA ARG A 267 5.10 30.71 -8.41
C ARG A 267 3.59 30.74 -8.14
N GLN A 268 3.05 29.68 -7.54
CA GLN A 268 1.65 29.69 -7.10
C GLN A 268 1.42 30.73 -6.01
N LEU A 269 2.26 30.75 -4.98
CA LEU A 269 2.18 31.71 -3.88
C LEU A 269 2.32 33.16 -4.36
N MET A 270 3.19 33.41 -5.36
CA MET A 270 3.28 34.73 -6.01
C MET A 270 1.95 35.14 -6.66
N ARG A 271 1.31 34.23 -7.40
CA ARG A 271 -0.01 34.50 -8.02
C ARG A 271 -1.10 34.77 -7.00
N GLU A 272 -0.99 34.15 -5.81
CA GLU A 272 -1.90 34.36 -4.70
C GLU A 272 -1.58 35.64 -3.87
N GLY A 273 -0.52 36.37 -4.22
CA GLY A 273 -0.06 37.57 -3.51
C GLY A 273 0.67 37.26 -2.18
N LYS A 274 1.01 36.00 -1.92
CA LYS A 274 1.70 35.55 -0.69
C LYS A 274 3.21 35.67 -0.87
N TYR A 275 3.71 36.89 -1.08
CA TYR A 275 5.09 37.18 -1.51
C TYR A 275 6.14 36.70 -0.50
N GLN A 276 5.89 36.83 0.81
CA GLN A 276 6.83 36.34 1.84
C GLN A 276 7.00 34.84 1.73
N ALA A 277 5.89 34.11 1.71
CA ALA A 277 5.92 32.66 1.61
C ALA A 277 6.54 32.18 0.28
N ALA A 278 6.30 32.89 -0.82
CA ALA A 278 6.93 32.61 -2.09
C ALA A 278 8.46 32.79 -2.02
N CYS A 279 8.92 33.88 -1.41
CA CYS A 279 10.34 34.13 -1.19
C CYS A 279 11.00 33.02 -0.37
N ASP A 280 10.34 32.56 0.69
CA ASP A 280 10.84 31.49 1.55
C ASP A 280 10.96 30.15 0.76
N GLN A 281 10.08 29.89 -0.20
CA GLN A 281 10.20 28.74 -1.09
C GLN A 281 11.40 28.90 -2.03
N PHE A 282 11.51 30.00 -2.76
CA PHE A 282 12.60 30.20 -3.70
C PHE A 282 13.98 30.26 -3.02
N MET A 283 14.05 30.68 -1.77
CA MET A 283 15.32 30.67 -1.00
C MET A 283 15.85 29.26 -0.79
N GLN A 284 15.00 28.24 -0.75
CA GLN A 284 15.44 26.84 -0.63
C GLN A 284 16.13 26.32 -1.89
N ILE A 285 15.91 26.99 -3.03
CA ILE A 285 16.44 26.61 -4.35
C ILE A 285 17.25 27.77 -4.97
N ALA A 286 17.81 28.66 -4.15
CA ALA A 286 18.44 29.90 -4.61
C ALA A 286 19.61 29.73 -5.57
N ASP A 287 20.24 28.55 -5.58
CA ASP A 287 21.34 28.16 -6.45
C ASP A 287 20.88 27.56 -7.78
N THR A 288 19.57 27.48 -8.03
CA THR A 288 19.00 26.85 -9.22
C THR A 288 18.20 27.81 -10.07
N GLY A 289 18.32 27.67 -11.39
CA GLY A 289 17.48 28.35 -12.37
C GLY A 289 17.41 29.86 -12.21
N ASP A 290 16.19 30.43 -12.21
CA ASP A 290 15.88 31.83 -12.05
C ASP A 290 15.43 32.22 -10.63
N ALA A 291 15.63 31.33 -9.64
CA ALA A 291 15.16 31.52 -8.27
C ALA A 291 15.62 32.86 -7.66
N ILE A 292 16.89 33.27 -7.89
CA ILE A 292 17.38 34.57 -7.40
C ILE A 292 16.58 35.73 -8.00
N ALA A 293 16.21 35.65 -9.27
CA ALA A 293 15.41 36.70 -9.92
C ALA A 293 13.98 36.71 -9.31
N LEU A 294 13.41 35.55 -9.05
CA LEU A 294 12.08 35.42 -8.42
C LEU A 294 12.09 35.89 -6.96
N ILE A 295 13.16 35.64 -6.21
CA ILE A 295 13.35 36.17 -4.86
C ILE A 295 13.34 37.73 -4.90
N ARG A 296 14.08 38.33 -5.85
CA ARG A 296 14.07 39.79 -6.00
C ARG A 296 12.68 40.33 -6.34
N GLN A 297 11.97 39.65 -7.24
CA GLN A 297 10.61 40.02 -7.62
C GLN A 297 9.64 39.88 -6.41
N CYS A 298 9.73 38.82 -5.62
CA CYS A 298 8.91 38.67 -4.42
C CYS A 298 9.21 39.75 -3.38
N ARG A 299 10.50 40.00 -3.10
CA ARG A 299 10.92 41.07 -2.17
C ARG A 299 10.45 42.44 -2.61
N TYR A 300 10.53 42.72 -3.91
CA TYR A 300 10.04 43.96 -4.46
C TYR A 300 8.52 44.12 -4.30
N ALA A 301 7.76 43.07 -4.61
CA ALA A 301 6.30 43.02 -4.42
C ALA A 301 5.91 43.18 -2.93
N LEU A 302 6.63 42.50 -2.03
CA LEU A 302 6.44 42.61 -0.58
C LEU A 302 6.76 44.04 -0.11
N GLY A 303 7.82 44.68 -0.65
CA GLY A 303 8.14 46.08 -0.38
C GLY A 303 7.01 47.03 -0.78
N LEU A 304 6.39 46.78 -1.95
CA LEU A 304 5.22 47.55 -2.39
C LEU A 304 4.02 47.35 -1.47
N GLU A 305 3.76 46.12 -1.06
CA GLU A 305 2.69 45.78 -0.11
C GLU A 305 2.90 46.49 1.23
N LYS A 306 4.12 46.43 1.79
CA LYS A 306 4.50 47.13 3.01
C LYS A 306 4.38 48.66 2.89
N GLN A 307 4.82 49.21 1.76
CA GLN A 307 4.68 50.63 1.48
C GLN A 307 3.21 51.06 1.43
N GLN A 308 2.32 50.26 0.84
CA GLN A 308 0.88 50.54 0.78
C GLN A 308 0.21 50.41 2.16
N ALA A 309 0.69 49.48 3.00
CA ALA A 309 0.22 49.32 4.36
C ALA A 309 0.65 50.44 5.31
N GLY A 310 1.62 51.25 4.90
CA GLY A 310 2.20 52.33 5.73
C GLY A 310 3.39 51.85 6.57
N ASP A 311 3.82 50.60 6.41
CA ASP A 311 4.97 50.00 7.11
C ASP A 311 6.29 50.45 6.41
N TYR A 312 6.53 51.77 6.39
CA TYR A 312 7.59 52.35 5.58
C TYR A 312 9.00 51.89 5.94
N GLU A 313 9.27 51.58 7.22
CA GLU A 313 10.59 51.12 7.65
C GLU A 313 10.88 49.71 7.13
N GLU A 314 9.90 48.81 7.21
CA GLU A 314 10.03 47.48 6.64
C GLU A 314 10.11 47.51 5.10
N ALA A 315 9.30 48.37 4.47
CA ALA A 315 9.35 48.60 3.03
C ALA A 315 10.72 49.09 2.57
N ALA A 316 11.28 50.07 3.28
CA ALA A 316 12.61 50.61 2.99
C ALA A 316 13.69 49.52 3.09
N ALA A 317 13.69 48.73 4.16
CA ALA A 317 14.66 47.64 4.34
C ALA A 317 14.58 46.62 3.20
N LEU A 318 13.37 46.27 2.74
CA LEU A 318 13.17 45.38 1.61
C LEU A 318 13.73 45.95 0.32
N PHE A 319 13.40 47.20 -0.01
CA PHE A 319 13.89 47.89 -1.21
C PHE A 319 15.41 48.08 -1.21
N GLU A 320 16.00 48.46 -0.08
CA GLU A 320 17.45 48.58 0.09
C GLU A 320 18.16 47.28 -0.16
N SER A 321 17.57 46.15 0.29
CA SER A 321 18.14 44.81 0.06
C SER A 321 18.20 44.42 -1.41
N LEU A 322 17.45 45.09 -2.28
CA LEU A 322 17.36 44.82 -3.71
C LEU A 322 18.38 45.60 -4.54
N GLY A 323 18.97 46.69 -3.97
CA GLY A 323 19.96 47.51 -4.65
C GLY A 323 19.40 48.18 -5.91
N ILE A 324 20.01 47.87 -7.07
CA ILE A 324 19.64 48.46 -8.37
C ILE A 324 18.48 47.76 -9.09
N TYR A 325 17.71 46.95 -8.39
CA TYR A 325 16.59 46.26 -9.01
C TYR A 325 15.41 47.21 -9.21
N GLU A 326 14.92 47.32 -10.46
CA GLU A 326 13.82 48.24 -10.83
C GLU A 326 14.03 49.64 -10.24
N ASP A 327 13.01 50.23 -9.61
CA ASP A 327 13.08 51.52 -8.91
C ASP A 327 13.27 51.38 -7.38
N ALA A 328 13.74 50.21 -6.90
CA ALA A 328 13.83 49.86 -5.48
C ALA A 328 14.66 50.91 -4.71
N GLN A 329 15.78 51.33 -5.24
CA GLN A 329 16.61 52.36 -4.56
C GLN A 329 15.84 53.66 -4.28
N THR A 330 15.12 54.12 -5.27
CA THR A 330 14.29 55.35 -5.14
C THR A 330 13.14 55.13 -4.18
N ARG A 331 12.50 53.98 -4.23
CA ARG A 331 11.43 53.64 -3.30
C ARG A 331 11.92 53.51 -1.86
N GLY A 332 13.07 52.92 -1.65
CA GLY A 332 13.71 52.85 -0.35
C GLY A 332 13.91 54.22 0.26
N GLN A 333 14.46 55.16 -0.53
CA GLN A 333 14.64 56.54 -0.13
C GLN A 333 13.30 57.25 0.21
N ILE A 334 12.28 57.10 -0.65
CA ILE A 334 10.92 57.59 -0.38
C ILE A 334 10.36 57.04 0.94
N CYS A 335 10.49 55.73 1.16
CA CYS A 335 10.00 55.11 2.36
C CYS A 335 10.75 55.63 3.61
N ARG A 336 12.08 55.72 3.55
CA ARG A 336 12.89 56.32 4.64
C ARG A 336 12.48 57.76 4.95
N TYR A 337 12.34 58.58 3.91
CA TYR A 337 11.89 59.96 4.07
C TYR A 337 10.49 60.02 4.71
N THR A 338 9.55 59.20 4.24
CA THR A 338 8.18 59.17 4.78
C THR A 338 8.15 58.67 6.22
N ALA A 339 8.93 57.62 6.53
CA ALA A 339 9.05 57.10 7.91
C ALA A 339 9.62 58.18 8.84
N GLY A 340 10.67 58.90 8.40
CA GLY A 340 11.30 59.99 9.12
C GLY A 340 10.36 61.16 9.40
N THR A 341 9.60 61.60 8.39
CA THR A 341 8.62 62.68 8.55
C THR A 341 7.44 62.28 9.46
N ASN A 342 7.02 61.02 9.39
CA ASN A 342 6.02 60.47 10.30
C ASN A 342 6.53 60.43 11.76
N ALA A 343 7.76 59.96 11.97
CA ALA A 343 8.41 59.97 13.28
C ALA A 343 8.59 61.38 13.82
N LEU A 344 8.98 62.32 12.98
CA LEU A 344 9.08 63.74 13.37
C LEU A 344 7.74 64.31 13.80
N SER A 345 6.67 63.99 13.08
CA SER A 345 5.30 64.39 13.42
C SER A 345 4.80 63.78 14.73
N ALA A 346 5.28 62.57 15.05
CA ALA A 346 5.00 61.87 16.35
C ALA A 346 5.88 62.36 17.51
N GLY A 347 6.88 63.23 17.23
CA GLY A 347 7.82 63.71 18.25
C GLY A 347 8.96 62.75 18.56
N GLU A 348 9.15 61.70 17.78
CA GLU A 348 10.19 60.69 17.89
C GLU A 348 11.49 61.16 17.20
N LEU A 349 12.16 62.18 17.81
CA LEU A 349 13.23 62.90 17.16
C LEU A 349 14.44 62.02 16.77
N GLU A 350 14.85 61.10 17.60
CA GLU A 350 15.98 60.22 17.32
C GLU A 350 15.68 59.30 16.11
N LYS A 351 14.50 58.70 16.11
CA LYS A 351 14.02 57.87 15.00
C LYS A 351 13.85 58.67 13.70
N ALA A 352 13.30 59.90 13.82
CA ALA A 352 13.17 60.77 12.67
C ALA A 352 14.53 61.11 12.04
N ALA A 353 15.52 61.46 12.89
CA ALA A 353 16.87 61.74 12.40
C ALA A 353 17.52 60.53 11.73
N GLU A 354 17.38 59.33 12.32
CA GLU A 354 17.88 58.07 11.74
C GLU A 354 17.28 57.81 10.34
N GLN A 355 15.97 57.88 10.22
CA GLN A 355 15.28 57.60 8.97
C GLN A 355 15.54 58.66 7.89
N LEU A 356 15.57 59.94 8.24
CA LEU A 356 15.89 61.01 7.30
C LEU A 356 17.34 60.97 6.83
N LEU A 357 18.29 60.68 7.69
CA LEU A 357 19.69 60.44 7.27
C LEU A 357 19.81 59.23 6.34
N ALA A 358 19.06 58.17 6.60
CA ALA A 358 19.04 56.99 5.73
C ALA A 358 18.38 57.25 4.37
N ALA A 359 17.49 58.26 4.25
CA ALA A 359 16.90 58.69 2.97
C ALA A 359 17.93 59.34 2.03
N GLY A 360 19.06 59.82 2.56
CA GLY A 360 20.11 60.50 1.81
C GLY A 360 19.62 61.83 1.21
N ASP A 361 20.04 62.13 -0.01
CA ASP A 361 19.72 63.37 -0.71
C ASP A 361 18.31 63.43 -1.32
N TYR A 362 17.36 62.63 -0.80
CA TYR A 362 16.00 62.59 -1.30
C TYR A 362 15.23 63.85 -0.80
N GLN A 363 14.82 64.71 -1.74
CA GLN A 363 14.10 65.94 -1.50
C GLN A 363 14.88 67.06 -0.73
N ASP A 364 16.20 67.20 -0.93
CA ASP A 364 16.98 68.35 -0.52
C ASP A 364 16.57 69.62 -1.21
#